data_82ae9a0422cd4d5229dbf1e5752e9a77
#
_entry.id   82ae9a0422cd4d5229dbf1e5752e9a77
#
_cell.length_a   1.000
_cell.length_b   1.000
_cell.length_c   1.000
_cell.angle_alpha   90.00
_cell.angle_beta   90.00
_cell.angle_gamma   90.00
#
_symmetry.space_group_name_H-M   'P 1'
#
loop_
_entity.id
_entity.type
_entity.pdbx_description
1 polymer ?
#
loop_
_entity_poly.entity_id
_entity_poly.type
_entity_poly.pdbx_seq_one_letter_code
_entity_poly.pdbx_strand_id
1 'polypeptide(L)'
;MNQNLSTALKFADLCVTLNHAEILRGVSGELRRGEVTGILGPNGCGKTTLLRALCRLIKADSGSITLCGGTAETDIAALAPKALARRVSFLPQQRAVPDITAKTLVSHGRYPYLGFSRTLSNEDRTVIQNALKTAGVSAFADRRLPMLSGGERQRVFLAMLLAQNTDVVLLDEPTTYLDAHHKFELMALLSTLKAQNKAVGIVLHELPLAFKFCDRLLLMKNGQIMQSGTPEELLKTGLIEHLFGVSLTPVMLDKEVEYIERKIHR
;
A
#
# COMPACT_ATOMS: atom_id res chain seq x y z
N MET A 1 22.66 -2.10 -12.54
CA MET A 1 23.20 -1.26 -11.44
C MET A 1 22.37 -1.56 -10.19
N ASN A 2 22.90 -2.38 -9.28
CA ASN A 2 22.25 -2.59 -7.98
C ASN A 2 22.40 -1.32 -7.17
N GLN A 3 21.38 -0.44 -7.21
CA GLN A 3 21.24 0.57 -6.18
C GLN A 3 20.92 -0.21 -4.88
N ASN A 4 21.76 -0.06 -3.87
CA ASN A 4 21.48 -0.53 -2.53
C ASN A 4 20.25 0.25 -2.04
N LEU A 5 19.05 -0.25 -2.34
CA LEU A 5 17.78 0.38 -1.98
C LEU A 5 17.67 0.37 -0.45
N SER A 6 17.63 1.54 0.14
CA SER A 6 17.57 1.68 1.60
C SER A 6 16.18 1.30 2.11
N THR A 7 16.12 0.60 3.23
CA THR A 7 14.87 0.31 3.94
C THR A 7 14.19 1.63 4.35
N ALA A 8 12.88 1.73 4.15
CA ALA A 8 12.06 2.85 4.60
C ALA A 8 11.33 2.55 5.90
N LEU A 9 10.85 1.31 6.03
CA LEU A 9 10.17 0.82 7.21
C LEU A 9 10.57 -0.63 7.45
N LYS A 10 10.95 -0.96 8.68
CA LYS A 10 11.27 -2.30 9.13
C LYS A 10 10.33 -2.69 10.27
N PHE A 11 9.96 -3.95 10.31
CA PHE A 11 9.18 -4.51 11.41
C PHE A 11 9.75 -5.87 11.80
N ALA A 12 9.76 -6.14 13.12
CA ALA A 12 10.36 -7.34 13.67
C ALA A 12 9.47 -7.94 14.77
N ASP A 13 9.24 -9.25 14.65
CA ASP A 13 8.56 -10.10 15.63
C ASP A 13 7.19 -9.58 16.09
N LEU A 14 6.44 -8.99 15.14
CA LEU A 14 5.13 -8.41 15.45
C LEU A 14 4.11 -9.49 15.80
N CYS A 15 3.56 -9.38 17.01
CA CYS A 15 2.38 -10.12 17.43
C CYS A 15 1.20 -9.17 17.63
N VAL A 16 0.03 -9.58 17.18
CA VAL A 16 -1.22 -8.82 17.36
C VAL A 16 -2.36 -9.77 17.66
N THR A 17 -3.04 -9.52 18.78
CA THR A 17 -4.26 -10.22 19.21
C THR A 17 -5.47 -9.31 19.03
N LEU A 18 -6.52 -9.79 18.37
CA LEU A 18 -7.80 -9.11 18.23
C LEU A 18 -8.92 -10.05 18.66
N ASN A 19 -9.82 -9.57 19.52
CA ASN A 19 -10.96 -10.37 20.00
C ASN A 19 -10.54 -11.76 20.52
N HIS A 20 -9.49 -11.83 21.32
CA HIS A 20 -8.89 -13.05 21.88
C HIS A 20 -8.30 -14.05 20.86
N ALA A 21 -8.18 -13.65 19.60
CA ALA A 21 -7.52 -14.45 18.57
C ALA A 21 -6.19 -13.81 18.19
N GLU A 22 -5.12 -14.60 18.19
CA GLU A 22 -3.79 -14.16 17.72
C GLU A 22 -3.80 -14.11 16.19
N ILE A 23 -3.78 -12.89 15.64
CA ILE A 23 -3.88 -12.62 14.20
C ILE A 23 -2.49 -12.53 13.55
N LEU A 24 -1.51 -11.91 14.21
CA LEU A 24 -0.12 -11.89 13.76
C LEU A 24 0.76 -12.61 14.79
N ARG A 25 1.70 -13.43 14.31
CA ARG A 25 2.48 -14.39 15.09
C ARG A 25 3.97 -14.25 14.76
N GLY A 26 4.64 -13.24 15.33
CA GLY A 26 6.07 -13.02 15.12
C GLY A 26 6.39 -12.62 13.69
N VAL A 27 5.62 -11.68 13.12
CA VAL A 27 5.78 -11.24 11.72
C VAL A 27 6.94 -10.27 11.60
N SER A 28 7.93 -10.58 10.74
CA SER A 28 9.10 -9.73 10.48
C SER A 28 9.27 -9.46 8.99
N GLY A 29 9.72 -8.25 8.63
CA GLY A 29 9.94 -7.86 7.24
C GLY A 29 10.32 -6.39 7.09
N GLU A 30 10.38 -5.93 5.85
CA GLU A 30 10.73 -4.56 5.52
C GLU A 30 10.03 -4.05 4.25
N LEU A 31 9.90 -2.74 4.14
CA LEU A 31 9.51 -2.02 2.93
C LEU A 31 10.67 -1.13 2.50
N ARG A 32 11.09 -1.23 1.23
CA ARG A 32 12.25 -0.53 0.69
C ARG A 32 11.85 0.68 -0.12
N ARG A 33 12.67 1.72 -0.09
CA ARG A 33 12.50 2.92 -0.93
C ARG A 33 12.63 2.56 -2.40
N GLY A 34 11.77 3.12 -3.23
CA GLY A 34 11.77 2.85 -4.66
C GLY A 34 11.30 1.45 -5.04
N GLU A 35 10.63 0.72 -4.12
CA GLU A 35 10.04 -0.58 -4.39
C GLU A 35 8.54 -0.62 -4.07
N VAL A 36 7.81 -1.45 -4.81
CA VAL A 36 6.45 -1.88 -4.52
C VAL A 36 6.52 -3.29 -3.93
N THR A 37 6.14 -3.42 -2.66
CA THR A 37 6.08 -4.71 -1.95
C THR A 37 4.62 -5.18 -1.90
N GLY A 38 4.31 -6.27 -2.60
CA GLY A 38 3.02 -6.95 -2.55
C GLY A 38 2.89 -7.85 -1.33
N ILE A 39 1.76 -7.79 -0.64
CA ILE A 39 1.43 -8.67 0.49
C ILE A 39 0.32 -9.61 0.02
N LEU A 40 0.65 -10.90 -0.11
CA LEU A 40 -0.21 -11.93 -0.64
C LEU A 40 -0.49 -13.01 0.42
N GLY A 41 -1.64 -13.63 0.35
CA GLY A 41 -2.03 -14.73 1.23
C GLY A 41 -3.53 -14.97 1.22
N PRO A 42 -4.01 -16.11 1.73
CA PRO A 42 -5.41 -16.42 1.84
C PRO A 42 -6.20 -15.38 2.65
N ASN A 43 -7.52 -15.37 2.48
CA ASN A 43 -8.38 -14.50 3.28
C ASN A 43 -8.26 -14.84 4.76
N GLY A 44 -8.25 -13.82 5.62
CA GLY A 44 -8.12 -13.98 7.07
C GLY A 44 -6.70 -14.28 7.57
N CYS A 45 -5.66 -14.33 6.71
CA CYS A 45 -4.29 -14.60 7.16
C CYS A 45 -3.57 -13.45 7.86
N GLY A 46 -4.20 -12.26 8.00
CA GLY A 46 -3.64 -11.14 8.78
C GLY A 46 -3.12 -9.96 7.95
N LYS A 47 -3.25 -9.93 6.62
CA LYS A 47 -2.71 -8.86 5.74
C LYS A 47 -3.15 -7.44 6.14
N THR A 48 -4.46 -7.22 6.26
CA THR A 48 -5.03 -5.95 6.72
C THR A 48 -4.56 -5.57 8.12
N THR A 49 -4.46 -6.57 9.02
CA THR A 49 -3.97 -6.38 10.40
C THR A 49 -2.52 -5.93 10.38
N LEU A 50 -1.67 -6.53 9.54
CA LEU A 50 -0.29 -6.10 9.36
C LEU A 50 -0.23 -4.63 8.90
N LEU A 51 -0.93 -4.25 7.83
CA LEU A 51 -0.92 -2.86 7.37
C LEU A 51 -1.40 -1.87 8.44
N ARG A 52 -2.45 -2.23 9.19
CA ARG A 52 -2.96 -1.40 10.30
C ARG A 52 -1.97 -1.28 11.46
N ALA A 53 -1.21 -2.34 11.76
CA ALA A 53 -0.14 -2.28 12.75
C ALA A 53 1.01 -1.38 12.28
N LEU A 54 1.45 -1.51 11.00
CA LEU A 54 2.52 -0.70 10.41
C LEU A 54 2.23 0.81 10.41
N CYS A 55 0.98 1.23 10.40
CA CYS A 55 0.60 2.65 10.55
C CYS A 55 0.06 2.99 11.95
N ARG A 56 0.26 2.11 12.94
CA ARG A 56 -0.16 2.27 14.34
C ARG A 56 -1.65 2.57 14.52
N LEU A 57 -2.50 2.07 13.63
CA LEU A 57 -3.98 2.05 13.81
C LEU A 57 -4.41 0.91 14.72
N ILE A 58 -3.58 -0.12 14.86
CA ILE A 58 -3.69 -1.20 15.82
C ILE A 58 -2.37 -1.25 16.59
N LYS A 59 -2.45 -1.40 17.91
CA LYS A 59 -1.27 -1.58 18.76
C LYS A 59 -0.81 -3.04 18.65
N ALA A 60 0.48 -3.26 18.40
CA ALA A 60 1.09 -4.57 18.51
C ALA A 60 1.25 -4.94 20.01
N ASP A 61 1.06 -6.23 20.32
CA ASP A 61 1.26 -6.77 21.67
C ASP A 61 2.76 -6.90 21.96
N SER A 62 3.55 -7.28 20.94
CA SER A 62 5.01 -7.35 21.00
C SER A 62 5.64 -7.07 19.64
N GLY A 63 6.96 -6.98 19.60
CA GLY A 63 7.74 -6.65 18.42
C GLY A 63 7.99 -5.15 18.29
N SER A 64 8.62 -4.76 17.18
CA SER A 64 8.99 -3.36 16.92
C SER A 64 8.70 -2.97 15.48
N ILE A 65 8.39 -1.69 15.27
CA ILE A 65 8.22 -1.10 13.93
C ILE A 65 9.05 0.17 13.86
N THR A 66 10.00 0.20 12.95
CA THR A 66 11.01 1.24 12.84
C THR A 66 10.94 1.92 11.48
N LEU A 67 10.83 3.24 11.48
CA LEU A 67 11.03 4.07 10.29
C LEU A 67 12.51 4.33 10.09
N CYS A 68 13.00 3.93 8.92
CA CYS A 68 14.37 4.12 8.49
C CYS A 68 14.46 5.32 7.53
N GLY A 69 15.58 6.04 7.58
CA GLY A 69 15.79 7.21 6.72
C GLY A 69 15.67 8.53 7.47
N GLY A 70 16.77 9.27 7.45
CA GLY A 70 17.09 10.42 8.29
C GLY A 70 18.41 10.17 9.00
N THR A 71 18.69 10.95 10.02
CA THR A 71 19.93 10.79 10.83
C THR A 71 19.89 9.61 11.81
N ALA A 72 18.71 9.03 12.06
CA ALA A 72 18.53 7.88 12.97
C ALA A 72 17.26 7.08 12.59
N GLU A 73 17.30 5.78 12.90
CA GLU A 73 16.12 4.94 12.92
C GLU A 73 15.18 5.37 14.05
N THR A 74 13.88 5.40 13.78
CA THR A 74 12.88 5.89 14.75
C THR A 74 11.78 4.86 14.94
N ASP A 75 11.58 4.40 16.17
CA ASP A 75 10.42 3.59 16.53
C ASP A 75 9.12 4.41 16.33
N ILE A 76 8.16 3.84 15.59
CA ILE A 76 6.87 4.52 15.38
C ILE A 76 6.10 4.73 16.69
N ALA A 77 6.34 3.93 17.72
CA ALA A 77 5.71 4.08 19.02
C ALA A 77 6.11 5.40 19.71
N ALA A 78 7.33 5.87 19.48
CA ALA A 78 7.85 7.12 20.04
C ALA A 78 7.34 8.38 19.32
N LEU A 79 6.76 8.25 18.12
CA LEU A 79 6.31 9.39 17.34
C LEU A 79 4.94 9.90 17.79
N ALA A 80 4.78 11.22 17.85
CA ALA A 80 3.45 11.82 17.94
C ALA A 80 2.60 11.42 16.71
N PRO A 81 1.26 11.24 16.86
CA PRO A 81 0.41 10.78 15.75
C PRO A 81 0.55 11.61 14.48
N LYS A 82 0.67 12.92 14.62
CA LYS A 82 0.84 13.86 13.51
C LYS A 82 2.21 13.70 12.80
N ALA A 83 3.27 13.41 13.55
CA ALA A 83 4.59 13.14 13.00
C ALA A 83 4.59 11.81 12.22
N LEU A 84 3.96 10.76 12.74
CA LEU A 84 3.79 9.49 12.04
C LEU A 84 2.99 9.68 10.74
N ALA A 85 1.88 10.42 10.77
CA ALA A 85 1.04 10.68 9.61
C ALA A 85 1.73 11.51 8.50
N ARG A 86 2.87 12.15 8.77
CA ARG A 86 3.75 12.77 7.76
C ARG A 86 4.73 11.79 7.12
N ARG A 87 4.88 10.61 7.70
CA ARG A 87 5.85 9.59 7.26
C ARG A 87 5.18 8.37 6.64
N VAL A 88 3.99 8.00 7.13
CA VAL A 88 3.24 6.82 6.70
C VAL A 88 1.81 7.23 6.35
N SER A 89 1.36 6.87 5.16
CA SER A 89 -0.05 7.00 4.74
C SER A 89 -0.68 5.62 4.55
N PHE A 90 -1.98 5.54 4.76
CA PHE A 90 -2.73 4.29 4.65
C PHE A 90 -4.06 4.49 3.93
N LEU A 91 -4.33 3.65 2.95
CA LEU A 91 -5.62 3.57 2.28
C LEU A 91 -6.30 2.25 2.64
N PRO A 92 -7.34 2.25 3.48
CA PRO A 92 -8.06 1.03 3.83
C PRO A 92 -8.94 0.53 2.68
N GLN A 93 -9.25 -0.76 2.69
CA GLN A 93 -10.16 -1.39 1.73
C GLN A 93 -11.56 -0.77 1.77
N GLN A 94 -12.15 -0.67 2.96
CA GLN A 94 -13.47 -0.07 3.16
C GLN A 94 -13.35 1.36 3.66
N ARG A 95 -14.10 2.26 3.04
CA ARG A 95 -14.08 3.70 3.34
C ARG A 95 -15.50 4.25 3.29
N ALA A 96 -15.82 5.09 4.25
CA ALA A 96 -17.01 5.91 4.15
C ALA A 96 -16.89 6.87 2.96
N VAL A 97 -17.99 7.13 2.28
CA VAL A 97 -18.09 8.13 1.21
C VAL A 97 -18.74 9.37 1.79
N PRO A 98 -17.96 10.35 2.26
CA PRO A 98 -18.52 11.56 2.85
C PRO A 98 -19.16 12.46 1.77
N ASP A 99 -20.17 13.22 2.15
CA ASP A 99 -20.82 14.17 1.23
C ASP A 99 -20.04 15.49 1.12
N ILE A 100 -18.84 15.40 0.59
CA ILE A 100 -17.92 16.52 0.33
C ILE A 100 -17.41 16.46 -1.11
N THR A 101 -16.77 17.54 -1.59
CA THR A 101 -16.18 17.56 -2.94
C THR A 101 -14.89 16.73 -2.99
N ALA A 102 -14.52 16.29 -4.19
CA ALA A 102 -13.26 15.59 -4.41
C ALA A 102 -12.06 16.42 -3.92
N LYS A 103 -12.01 17.71 -4.27
CA LYS A 103 -10.97 18.65 -3.81
C LYS A 103 -10.90 18.76 -2.28
N THR A 104 -12.05 18.80 -1.60
CA THR A 104 -12.11 18.83 -0.14
C THR A 104 -11.51 17.55 0.44
N LEU A 105 -11.87 16.36 -0.10
CA LEU A 105 -11.27 15.11 0.37
C LEU A 105 -9.75 15.10 0.16
N VAL A 106 -9.27 15.50 -1.02
CA VAL A 106 -7.83 15.56 -1.31
C VAL A 106 -7.11 16.50 -0.35
N SER A 107 -7.74 17.61 0.05
CA SER A 107 -7.16 18.55 1.02
C SER A 107 -6.97 17.92 2.41
N HIS A 108 -7.72 16.88 2.77
CA HIS A 108 -7.53 16.15 4.04
C HIS A 108 -6.15 15.47 4.11
N GLY A 109 -5.53 15.15 2.97
CA GLY A 109 -4.15 14.68 2.92
C GLY A 109 -3.15 15.67 3.53
N ARG A 110 -3.51 16.96 3.59
CA ARG A 110 -2.65 18.00 4.19
C ARG A 110 -2.88 18.21 5.68
N TYR A 111 -3.87 17.58 6.32
CA TYR A 111 -4.15 17.75 7.75
C TYR A 111 -2.93 17.50 8.67
N PRO A 112 -2.05 16.52 8.43
CA PRO A 112 -0.85 16.35 9.23
C PRO A 112 0.09 17.56 9.22
N TYR A 113 0.02 18.39 8.19
CA TYR A 113 0.91 19.56 7.99
C TYR A 113 0.32 20.86 8.55
N LEU A 114 -0.98 20.93 8.77
CA LEU A 114 -1.63 22.16 9.22
C LEU A 114 -1.15 22.58 10.60
N GLY A 115 -0.89 23.89 10.75
CA GLY A 115 -0.58 24.54 12.01
C GLY A 115 -1.81 24.67 12.93
N PHE A 116 -1.68 25.52 13.95
CA PHE A 116 -2.76 25.80 14.90
C PHE A 116 -3.98 26.44 14.25
N SER A 117 -3.79 27.32 13.27
CA SER A 117 -4.88 27.97 12.51
C SER A 117 -5.68 27.03 11.61
N ARG A 118 -5.19 25.81 11.38
CA ARG A 118 -5.81 24.82 10.46
C ARG A 118 -6.06 25.35 9.03
N THR A 119 -5.33 26.40 8.61
CA THR A 119 -5.44 26.97 7.27
C THR A 119 -4.41 26.36 6.33
N LEU A 120 -4.82 26.11 5.08
CA LEU A 120 -3.95 25.62 4.01
C LEU A 120 -3.02 26.76 3.55
N SER A 121 -1.72 26.51 3.51
CA SER A 121 -0.73 27.38 2.91
C SER A 121 -0.83 27.39 1.37
N ASN A 122 -0.12 28.29 0.71
CA ASN A 122 -0.01 28.28 -0.75
C ASN A 122 0.72 27.01 -1.25
N GLU A 123 1.71 26.52 -0.50
CA GLU A 123 2.39 25.26 -0.77
C GLU A 123 1.41 24.07 -0.69
N ASP A 124 0.58 23.99 0.35
CA ASP A 124 -0.44 22.95 0.47
C ASP A 124 -1.41 22.96 -0.71
N ARG A 125 -1.83 24.15 -1.17
CA ARG A 125 -2.71 24.30 -2.34
C ARG A 125 -2.06 23.76 -3.60
N THR A 126 -0.76 24.04 -3.80
CA THR A 126 0.02 23.53 -4.93
C THR A 126 0.13 22.01 -4.87
N VAL A 127 0.42 21.44 -3.69
CA VAL A 127 0.47 19.97 -3.50
C VAL A 127 -0.89 19.33 -3.81
N ILE A 128 -2.00 19.91 -3.36
CA ILE A 128 -3.36 19.42 -3.65
C ILE A 128 -3.63 19.45 -5.16
N GLN A 129 -3.30 20.55 -5.85
CA GLN A 129 -3.49 20.67 -7.30
C GLN A 129 -2.68 19.62 -8.07
N ASN A 130 -1.42 19.42 -7.69
CA ASN A 130 -0.56 18.41 -8.29
C ASN A 130 -1.09 17.00 -8.05
N ALA A 131 -1.57 16.72 -6.85
CA ALA A 131 -2.17 15.41 -6.52
C ALA A 131 -3.44 15.13 -7.36
N LEU A 132 -4.33 16.12 -7.52
CA LEU A 132 -5.51 16.03 -8.37
C LEU A 132 -5.12 15.77 -9.84
N LYS A 133 -4.10 16.46 -10.34
CA LYS A 133 -3.59 16.30 -11.71
C LYS A 133 -2.98 14.90 -11.91
N THR A 134 -2.10 14.47 -11.01
CA THR A 134 -1.41 13.17 -11.08
C THR A 134 -2.39 12.00 -11.03
N ALA A 135 -3.47 12.10 -10.23
CA ALA A 135 -4.51 11.10 -10.17
C ALA A 135 -5.56 11.22 -11.29
N GLY A 136 -5.43 12.16 -12.23
CA GLY A 136 -6.38 12.35 -13.33
C GLY A 136 -7.79 12.78 -12.89
N VAL A 137 -7.91 13.48 -11.75
CA VAL A 137 -9.23 13.82 -11.18
C VAL A 137 -9.54 15.32 -11.17
N SER A 138 -8.72 16.13 -11.84
CA SER A 138 -8.91 17.59 -11.89
C SER A 138 -10.24 18.03 -12.48
N ALA A 139 -10.76 17.29 -13.49
CA ALA A 139 -12.00 17.65 -14.19
C ALA A 139 -13.26 17.57 -13.30
N PHE A 140 -13.20 16.80 -12.20
CA PHE A 140 -14.31 16.64 -11.26
C PHE A 140 -13.94 17.01 -9.82
N ALA A 141 -12.92 17.86 -9.65
CA ALA A 141 -12.45 18.30 -8.35
C ALA A 141 -13.56 18.92 -7.47
N ASP A 142 -14.50 19.64 -8.06
CA ASP A 142 -15.60 20.31 -7.38
C ASP A 142 -16.88 19.43 -7.30
N ARG A 143 -16.90 18.23 -7.90
CA ARG A 143 -18.02 17.29 -7.75
C ARG A 143 -17.99 16.63 -6.37
N ARG A 144 -19.18 16.35 -5.84
CA ARG A 144 -19.34 15.61 -4.58
C ARG A 144 -19.05 14.12 -4.77
N LEU A 145 -18.40 13.49 -3.79
CA LEU A 145 -17.99 12.09 -3.87
C LEU A 145 -19.14 11.11 -4.15
N PRO A 146 -20.35 11.27 -3.57
CA PRO A 146 -21.47 10.37 -3.90
C PRO A 146 -21.90 10.41 -5.37
N MET A 147 -21.59 11.49 -6.09
CA MET A 147 -21.92 11.68 -7.51
C MET A 147 -20.87 11.07 -8.46
N LEU A 148 -19.79 10.55 -7.94
CA LEU A 148 -18.70 9.94 -8.71
C LEU A 148 -18.92 8.42 -8.84
N SER A 149 -18.47 7.85 -9.96
CA SER A 149 -18.38 6.39 -10.12
C SER A 149 -17.41 5.77 -9.10
N GLY A 150 -17.45 4.45 -8.94
CA GLY A 150 -16.54 3.73 -8.03
C GLY A 150 -15.07 3.98 -8.36
N GLY A 151 -14.71 3.91 -9.64
CA GLY A 151 -13.34 4.16 -10.11
C GLY A 151 -12.90 5.62 -9.93
N GLU A 152 -13.77 6.60 -10.25
CA GLU A 152 -13.48 8.02 -10.00
C GLU A 152 -13.26 8.29 -8.51
N ARG A 153 -14.10 7.75 -7.62
CA ARG A 153 -13.92 7.86 -6.16
C ARG A 153 -12.60 7.26 -5.69
N GLN A 154 -12.24 6.08 -6.21
CA GLN A 154 -10.97 5.43 -5.89
C GLN A 154 -9.79 6.34 -6.24
N ARG A 155 -9.79 6.95 -7.43
CA ARG A 155 -8.75 7.90 -7.84
C ARG A 155 -8.68 9.14 -6.94
N VAL A 156 -9.83 9.64 -6.46
CA VAL A 156 -9.84 10.77 -5.50
C VAL A 156 -9.22 10.37 -4.17
N PHE A 157 -9.46 9.16 -3.66
CA PHE A 157 -8.79 8.66 -2.46
C PHE A 157 -7.27 8.49 -2.67
N LEU A 158 -6.86 8.04 -3.86
CA LEU A 158 -5.43 7.99 -4.22
C LEU A 158 -4.82 9.39 -4.32
N ALA A 159 -5.55 10.37 -4.87
CA ALA A 159 -5.11 11.77 -4.87
C ALA A 159 -4.91 12.31 -3.44
N MET A 160 -5.79 11.94 -2.49
CA MET A 160 -5.61 12.29 -1.08
C MET A 160 -4.31 11.73 -0.50
N LEU A 161 -3.97 10.46 -0.80
CA LEU A 161 -2.69 9.86 -0.41
C LEU A 161 -1.49 10.59 -1.03
N LEU A 162 -1.57 10.94 -2.32
CA LEU A 162 -0.54 11.73 -2.99
C LEU A 162 -0.36 13.10 -2.33
N ALA A 163 -1.46 13.76 -1.95
CA ALA A 163 -1.43 15.04 -1.25
C ALA A 163 -0.81 14.92 0.15
N GLN A 164 -0.96 13.77 0.82
CA GLN A 164 -0.31 13.50 2.10
C GLN A 164 1.21 13.43 1.97
N ASN A 165 1.74 13.00 0.82
CA ASN A 165 3.15 13.03 0.44
C ASN A 165 4.11 12.39 1.46
N THR A 166 3.83 11.15 1.83
CA THR A 166 4.60 10.38 2.83
C THR A 166 5.74 9.58 2.19
N ASP A 167 6.70 9.13 3.00
CA ASP A 167 7.79 8.24 2.58
C ASP A 167 7.31 6.80 2.35
N VAL A 168 6.35 6.36 3.16
CA VAL A 168 5.75 5.02 3.11
C VAL A 168 4.27 5.15 2.77
N VAL A 169 3.82 4.38 1.78
CA VAL A 169 2.43 4.35 1.31
C VAL A 169 1.90 2.93 1.46
N LEU A 170 0.85 2.76 2.25
CA LEU A 170 0.22 1.46 2.51
C LEU A 170 -1.17 1.41 1.88
N LEU A 171 -1.44 0.37 1.09
CA LEU A 171 -2.68 0.21 0.33
C LEU A 171 -3.31 -1.15 0.63
N ASP A 172 -4.51 -1.16 1.17
CA ASP A 172 -5.24 -2.37 1.49
C ASP A 172 -6.29 -2.66 0.41
N GLU A 173 -6.01 -3.62 -0.45
CA GLU A 173 -6.86 -4.06 -1.56
C GLU A 173 -7.40 -2.92 -2.44
N PRO A 174 -6.55 -2.04 -2.96
CA PRO A 174 -7.00 -0.87 -3.70
C PRO A 174 -7.59 -1.20 -5.08
N THR A 175 -7.44 -2.44 -5.57
CA THR A 175 -7.97 -2.92 -6.86
C THR A 175 -9.40 -3.43 -6.77
N THR A 176 -9.95 -3.62 -5.56
CA THR A 176 -11.31 -4.11 -5.35
C THR A 176 -12.32 -3.15 -5.96
N TYR A 177 -13.27 -3.67 -6.74
CA TYR A 177 -14.29 -2.92 -7.49
C TYR A 177 -13.77 -2.07 -8.66
N LEU A 178 -12.50 -2.20 -9.07
CA LEU A 178 -11.97 -1.58 -10.27
C LEU A 178 -12.09 -2.52 -11.47
N ASP A 179 -12.48 -1.96 -12.62
CA ASP A 179 -12.35 -2.65 -13.91
C ASP A 179 -10.87 -2.71 -14.36
N ALA A 180 -10.62 -3.42 -15.45
CA ALA A 180 -9.26 -3.64 -15.93
C ALA A 180 -8.53 -2.31 -16.23
N HIS A 181 -9.20 -1.33 -16.85
CA HIS A 181 -8.61 -0.04 -17.19
C HIS A 181 -8.14 0.71 -15.94
N HIS A 182 -9.00 0.83 -14.93
CA HIS A 182 -8.68 1.53 -13.69
C HIS A 182 -7.62 0.81 -12.85
N LYS A 183 -7.50 -0.53 -12.96
CA LYS A 183 -6.40 -1.29 -12.35
C LYS A 183 -5.05 -0.90 -12.95
N PHE A 184 -4.96 -0.80 -14.28
CA PHE A 184 -3.72 -0.35 -14.94
C PHE A 184 -3.37 1.09 -14.59
N GLU A 185 -4.34 2.00 -14.50
CA GLU A 185 -4.11 3.37 -14.02
C GLU A 185 -3.54 3.39 -12.60
N LEU A 186 -4.07 2.55 -11.70
CA LEU A 186 -3.52 2.40 -10.35
C LEU A 186 -2.07 1.92 -10.38
N MET A 187 -1.76 0.89 -11.19
CA MET A 187 -0.39 0.38 -11.29
C MET A 187 0.58 1.42 -11.86
N ALA A 188 0.16 2.21 -12.83
CA ALA A 188 0.94 3.34 -13.33
C ALA A 188 1.21 4.39 -12.25
N LEU A 189 0.22 4.66 -11.37
CA LEU A 189 0.40 5.54 -10.23
C LEU A 189 1.41 4.98 -9.23
N LEU A 190 1.38 3.67 -8.94
CA LEU A 190 2.39 3.03 -8.07
C LEU A 190 3.80 3.15 -8.65
N SER A 191 3.94 3.00 -9.97
CA SER A 191 5.21 3.21 -10.67
C SER A 191 5.71 4.66 -10.50
N THR A 192 4.80 5.63 -10.50
CA THR A 192 5.15 7.04 -10.22
C THR A 192 5.65 7.23 -8.77
N LEU A 193 4.99 6.61 -7.79
CA LEU A 193 5.43 6.66 -6.38
C LEU A 193 6.82 6.00 -6.22
N LYS A 194 7.03 4.86 -6.86
CA LYS A 194 8.33 4.19 -6.91
C LYS A 194 9.43 5.08 -7.50
N ALA A 195 9.17 5.75 -8.64
CA ALA A 195 10.10 6.68 -9.26
C ALA A 195 10.43 7.89 -8.35
N GLN A 196 9.52 8.28 -7.46
CA GLN A 196 9.71 9.29 -6.42
C GLN A 196 10.44 8.74 -5.18
N ASN A 197 11.02 7.54 -5.25
CA ASN A 197 11.76 6.90 -4.16
C ASN A 197 10.91 6.64 -2.90
N LYS A 198 9.59 6.46 -3.04
CA LYS A 198 8.70 6.08 -1.95
C LYS A 198 8.69 4.57 -1.79
N ALA A 199 8.45 4.10 -0.56
CA ALA A 199 8.22 2.69 -0.28
C ALA A 199 6.71 2.41 -0.32
N VAL A 200 6.27 1.45 -1.11
CA VAL A 200 4.87 1.11 -1.24
C VAL A 200 4.63 -0.32 -0.73
N GLY A 201 3.74 -0.48 0.24
CA GLY A 201 3.20 -1.77 0.67
C GLY A 201 1.75 -1.92 0.18
N ILE A 202 1.46 -2.96 -0.57
CA ILE A 202 0.13 -3.16 -1.16
C ILE A 202 -0.40 -4.58 -0.93
N VAL A 203 -1.61 -4.70 -0.43
CA VAL A 203 -2.33 -5.97 -0.41
C VAL A 203 -3.04 -6.16 -1.73
N LEU A 204 -2.81 -7.28 -2.39
CA LEU A 204 -3.44 -7.68 -3.64
C LEU A 204 -4.02 -9.09 -3.52
N HIS A 205 -5.09 -9.37 -4.29
CA HIS A 205 -5.68 -10.70 -4.42
C HIS A 205 -5.34 -11.35 -5.76
N GLU A 206 -5.07 -10.56 -6.78
CA GLU A 206 -4.79 -11.02 -8.13
C GLU A 206 -3.30 -11.35 -8.25
N LEU A 207 -2.98 -12.65 -8.26
CA LEU A 207 -1.60 -13.11 -8.34
C LEU A 207 -0.88 -12.61 -9.62
N PRO A 208 -1.48 -12.71 -10.84
CA PRO A 208 -0.84 -12.19 -12.04
C PRO A 208 -0.46 -10.71 -11.93
N LEU A 209 -1.36 -9.89 -11.37
CA LEU A 209 -1.13 -8.46 -11.17
C LEU A 209 0.01 -8.20 -10.17
N ALA A 210 0.03 -8.94 -9.04
CA ALA A 210 1.05 -8.81 -8.04
C ALA A 210 2.43 -9.21 -8.57
N PHE A 211 2.50 -10.31 -9.32
CA PHE A 211 3.74 -10.81 -9.91
C PHE A 211 4.28 -9.91 -11.03
N LYS A 212 3.39 -9.24 -11.77
CA LYS A 212 3.79 -8.30 -12.83
C LYS A 212 4.29 -6.96 -12.29
N PHE A 213 3.65 -6.42 -11.25
CA PHE A 213 3.86 -5.01 -10.85
C PHE A 213 4.60 -4.82 -9.53
N CYS A 214 4.75 -5.86 -8.70
CA CYS A 214 5.50 -5.74 -7.45
C CYS A 214 6.97 -6.14 -7.65
N ASP A 215 7.88 -5.40 -7.03
CA ASP A 215 9.32 -5.70 -7.03
C ASP A 215 9.65 -6.82 -6.03
N ARG A 216 8.89 -6.86 -4.93
CA ARG A 216 8.99 -7.88 -3.88
C ARG A 216 7.61 -8.33 -3.44
N LEU A 217 7.54 -9.56 -2.95
CA LEU A 217 6.31 -10.13 -2.41
C LEU A 217 6.57 -10.70 -1.02
N LEU A 218 5.61 -10.51 -0.13
CA LEU A 218 5.52 -11.16 1.18
C LEU A 218 4.37 -12.16 1.12
N LEU A 219 4.66 -13.44 1.24
CA LEU A 219 3.65 -14.50 1.25
C LEU A 219 3.24 -14.82 2.68
N MET A 220 1.99 -14.56 3.03
CA MET A 220 1.45 -14.73 4.38
C MET A 220 0.50 -15.93 4.46
N LYS A 221 0.57 -16.67 5.58
CA LYS A 221 -0.38 -17.71 5.96
C LYS A 221 -0.49 -17.78 7.48
N ASN A 222 -1.71 -17.92 8.00
CA ASN A 222 -1.97 -18.13 9.44
C ASN A 222 -1.24 -17.13 10.36
N GLY A 223 -1.21 -15.85 9.98
CA GLY A 223 -0.57 -14.81 10.79
C GLY A 223 0.95 -14.75 10.70
N GLN A 224 1.59 -15.46 9.79
CA GLN A 224 3.05 -15.49 9.62
C GLN A 224 3.45 -15.18 8.19
N ILE A 225 4.65 -14.62 7.98
CA ILE A 225 5.29 -14.56 6.68
C ILE A 225 5.99 -15.90 6.44
N MET A 226 5.52 -16.62 5.44
CA MET A 226 6.07 -17.92 5.05
C MET A 226 7.35 -17.74 4.23
N GLN A 227 7.35 -16.73 3.36
CA GLN A 227 8.51 -16.39 2.53
C GLN A 227 8.39 -14.96 1.99
N SER A 228 9.54 -14.34 1.71
CA SER A 228 9.62 -13.07 1.01
C SER A 228 10.72 -13.14 -0.06
N GLY A 229 10.51 -12.44 -1.18
CA GLY A 229 11.47 -12.43 -2.28
C GLY A 229 10.94 -11.67 -3.49
N THR A 230 11.70 -11.68 -4.56
CA THR A 230 11.23 -11.22 -5.87
C THR A 230 10.19 -12.19 -6.44
N PRO A 231 9.31 -11.75 -7.36
CA PRO A 231 8.38 -12.65 -8.05
C PRO A 231 9.07 -13.90 -8.64
N GLU A 232 10.22 -13.73 -9.27
CA GLU A 232 10.98 -14.82 -9.89
C GLU A 232 11.53 -15.82 -8.86
N GLU A 233 12.02 -15.34 -7.71
CA GLU A 233 12.47 -16.21 -6.62
C GLU A 233 11.33 -17.05 -6.07
N LEU A 234 10.17 -16.43 -5.85
CA LEU A 234 9.02 -17.08 -5.24
C LEU A 234 8.35 -18.11 -6.16
N LEU A 235 8.35 -17.91 -7.48
CA LEU A 235 7.87 -18.90 -8.44
C LEU A 235 8.62 -20.24 -8.35
N LYS A 236 9.93 -20.19 -8.03
CA LYS A 236 10.76 -21.40 -7.96
C LYS A 236 10.51 -22.26 -6.71
N THR A 237 9.76 -21.75 -5.75
CA THR A 237 9.60 -22.40 -4.44
C THR A 237 8.45 -23.39 -4.35
N GLY A 238 7.51 -23.36 -5.32
CA GLY A 238 6.27 -24.15 -5.25
C GLY A 238 5.28 -23.66 -4.17
N LEU A 239 5.58 -22.54 -3.51
CA LEU A 239 4.78 -22.03 -2.40
C LEU A 239 3.45 -21.43 -2.89
N ILE A 240 3.43 -20.91 -4.10
CA ILE A 240 2.22 -20.35 -4.73
C ILE A 240 1.16 -21.44 -4.90
N GLU A 241 1.57 -22.58 -5.44
CA GLU A 241 0.71 -23.77 -5.60
C GLU A 241 0.17 -24.26 -4.25
N HIS A 242 1.04 -24.27 -3.26
CA HIS A 242 0.68 -24.72 -1.91
C HIS A 242 -0.29 -23.76 -1.19
N LEU A 243 -0.09 -22.45 -1.36
CA LEU A 243 -0.89 -21.42 -0.66
C LEU A 243 -2.23 -21.17 -1.33
N PHE A 244 -2.26 -21.14 -2.67
CA PHE A 244 -3.41 -20.68 -3.44
C PHE A 244 -4.09 -21.79 -4.26
N GLY A 245 -3.46 -22.95 -4.44
CA GLY A 245 -3.99 -24.05 -5.24
C GLY A 245 -4.00 -23.76 -6.74
N VAL A 246 -3.17 -22.83 -7.19
CA VAL A 246 -3.01 -22.44 -8.59
C VAL A 246 -1.54 -22.43 -8.98
N SER A 247 -1.25 -22.66 -10.25
CA SER A 247 0.08 -22.46 -10.82
C SER A 247 0.13 -21.13 -11.56
N LEU A 248 1.28 -20.46 -11.49
CA LEU A 248 1.57 -19.26 -12.27
C LEU A 248 2.66 -19.59 -13.30
N THR A 249 2.37 -19.34 -14.56
CA THR A 249 3.33 -19.53 -15.65
C THR A 249 3.70 -18.17 -16.24
N PRO A 250 5.00 -17.76 -16.18
CA PRO A 250 5.45 -16.58 -16.88
C PRO A 250 5.45 -16.82 -18.39
N VAL A 251 4.90 -15.89 -19.15
CA VAL A 251 4.84 -15.91 -20.62
C VAL A 251 5.36 -14.58 -21.15
N MET A 252 6.23 -14.61 -22.13
CA MET A 252 6.72 -13.40 -22.77
C MET A 252 5.70 -12.94 -23.84
N LEU A 253 5.11 -11.76 -23.68
CA LEU A 253 4.23 -11.12 -24.64
C LEU A 253 4.76 -9.70 -24.90
N ASP A 254 4.96 -9.34 -26.17
CA ASP A 254 5.40 -8.00 -26.59
C ASP A 254 6.60 -7.44 -25.81
N LYS A 255 7.57 -8.29 -25.45
CA LYS A 255 8.76 -8.00 -24.63
C LYS A 255 8.49 -7.74 -23.13
N GLU A 256 7.27 -7.95 -22.65
CA GLU A 256 6.93 -7.93 -21.24
C GLU A 256 6.62 -9.32 -20.72
N VAL A 257 6.88 -9.56 -19.44
CA VAL A 257 6.52 -10.81 -18.77
C VAL A 257 5.09 -10.69 -18.26
N GLU A 258 4.22 -11.55 -18.78
CA GLU A 258 2.87 -11.74 -18.29
C GLU A 258 2.77 -13.04 -17.48
N TYR A 259 1.82 -13.12 -16.56
CA TYR A 259 1.64 -14.29 -15.71
C TYR A 259 0.27 -14.89 -15.95
N ILE A 260 0.25 -16.16 -16.37
CA ILE A 260 -0.99 -16.91 -16.61
C ILE A 260 -1.27 -17.79 -15.39
N GLU A 261 -2.41 -17.57 -14.76
CA GLU A 261 -2.90 -18.36 -13.65
C GLU A 261 -3.70 -19.55 -14.15
N ARG A 262 -3.42 -20.75 -13.62
CA ARG A 262 -4.15 -22.00 -13.92
C ARG A 262 -4.49 -22.72 -12.64
N LYS A 263 -5.71 -23.22 -12.54
CA LYS A 263 -6.12 -24.10 -11.43
C LYS A 263 -5.36 -25.43 -11.50
N ILE A 264 -4.81 -25.85 -10.39
CA ILE A 264 -4.19 -27.17 -10.28
C ILE A 264 -5.32 -28.18 -10.07
N HIS A 265 -5.45 -29.13 -11.00
CA HIS A 265 -6.30 -30.30 -10.81
C HIS A 265 -5.51 -31.30 -9.96
N ARG A 266 -5.95 -31.50 -8.73
CA ARG A 266 -5.44 -32.55 -7.84
C ARG A 266 -6.16 -33.86 -8.15
#